data_a9b6fea92fa44058891da4d5cdb6aed8
#
_entry.id   a9b6fea92fa44058891da4d5cdb6aed8
#
_cell.length_a   1.000
_cell.length_b   1.000
_cell.length_c   1.000
_cell.angle_alpha   90.00
_cell.angle_beta   90.00
_cell.angle_gamma   90.00
#
_symmetry.space_group_name_H-M   'P 1'
#
loop_
_entity.id
_entity.type
_entity.pdbx_description
1 polymer ?
#
loop_
_entity_poly.entity_id
_entity_poly.type
_entity_poly.pdbx_seq_one_letter_code
_entity_poly.pdbx_strand_id
1 'polypeptide(L)'
;MSDHHYIQCRNAAAAQLEQWLDSDDEALRQAAVMRLHFAPTGELADIWRRKLTDGSRYGQETAAALMAQPQQPFQAYLPEIKANLTRLLYEGNDTVRSCALAALGHLFGNGHLTENDFSGSLQTDILAAVHGSPPLQNALCQSAWRFPAHDEIKQFLIRQLDKPDTAQASWALFSLDNHEPRYEAAAITPLLLRLLDRTPVHDPFRSDIAASLIRRGETAVIPELKRLLCQQEIDSEICLALEDSTQPEFAECRTILAARFE
;
A
#
# COMPACT_ATOMS: atom_id res chain seq x y z
N MET A 1 16.42 -4.81 -10.71
CA MET A 1 16.55 -3.92 -11.89
C MET A 1 18.02 -3.96 -12.31
N SER A 2 18.35 -4.25 -13.57
CA SER A 2 19.76 -4.28 -13.99
C SER A 2 20.26 -2.83 -14.15
N ASP A 3 21.47 -2.54 -13.66
CA ASP A 3 22.14 -1.22 -13.79
C ASP A 3 22.15 -0.73 -15.25
N HIS A 4 22.13 -1.67 -16.21
CA HIS A 4 22.12 -1.37 -17.64
C HIS A 4 20.88 -0.57 -18.09
N HIS A 5 19.67 -0.97 -17.70
CA HIS A 5 18.45 -0.27 -18.09
C HIS A 5 18.35 1.12 -17.45
N TYR A 6 18.81 1.26 -16.19
CA TYR A 6 18.85 2.56 -15.53
C TYR A 6 19.78 3.55 -16.24
N ILE A 7 20.99 3.12 -16.60
CA ILE A 7 21.96 3.95 -17.33
C ILE A 7 21.43 4.34 -18.70
N GLN A 8 20.78 3.40 -19.41
CA GLN A 8 20.17 3.63 -20.71
C GLN A 8 19.08 4.71 -20.62
N CYS A 9 18.18 4.62 -19.62
CA CYS A 9 17.09 5.58 -19.44
C CYS A 9 17.56 6.96 -18.98
N ARG A 10 18.67 7.05 -18.26
CA ARG A 10 19.18 8.33 -17.73
C ARG A 10 19.43 9.38 -18.80
N ASN A 11 19.88 8.97 -19.98
CA ASN A 11 20.25 9.85 -21.10
C ASN A 11 19.24 9.78 -22.25
N ALA A 12 18.12 9.08 -22.09
CA ALA A 12 17.14 8.92 -23.13
C ALA A 12 16.40 10.23 -23.44
N ALA A 13 16.14 10.48 -24.71
CA ALA A 13 15.23 11.55 -25.13
C ALA A 13 13.78 11.24 -24.69
N ALA A 14 12.97 12.28 -24.51
CA ALA A 14 11.58 12.15 -24.07
C ALA A 14 10.77 11.21 -24.96
N ALA A 15 10.91 11.31 -26.29
CA ALA A 15 10.23 10.41 -27.25
C ALA A 15 10.62 8.93 -27.07
N GLN A 16 11.86 8.65 -26.67
CA GLN A 16 12.31 7.29 -26.39
C GLN A 16 11.71 6.77 -25.08
N LEU A 17 11.64 7.60 -24.04
CA LEU A 17 10.97 7.24 -22.79
C LEU A 17 9.49 6.95 -23.02
N GLU A 18 8.82 7.74 -23.87
CA GLU A 18 7.43 7.52 -24.22
C GLU A 18 7.20 6.14 -24.87
N GLN A 19 8.08 5.73 -25.80
CA GLN A 19 8.02 4.38 -26.39
C GLN A 19 8.26 3.28 -25.34
N TRP A 20 9.17 3.48 -24.41
CA TRP A 20 9.50 2.48 -23.39
C TRP A 20 8.40 2.30 -22.36
N LEU A 21 7.55 3.29 -22.14
CA LEU A 21 6.35 3.14 -21.30
C LEU A 21 5.33 2.15 -21.91
N ASP A 22 5.36 1.93 -23.23
CA ASP A 22 4.52 0.96 -23.92
C ASP A 22 5.22 -0.38 -24.20
N SER A 23 6.44 -0.58 -23.71
CA SER A 23 7.22 -1.80 -23.97
C SER A 23 6.61 -3.01 -23.27
N ASP A 24 6.70 -4.18 -23.89
CA ASP A 24 6.41 -5.47 -23.27
C ASP A 24 7.49 -5.88 -22.23
N ASP A 25 8.70 -5.30 -22.34
CA ASP A 25 9.77 -5.49 -21.35
C ASP A 25 9.48 -4.69 -20.08
N GLU A 26 9.10 -5.39 -19.02
CA GLU A 26 8.79 -4.81 -17.71
C GLU A 26 9.98 -4.03 -17.11
N ALA A 27 11.20 -4.55 -17.25
CA ALA A 27 12.39 -3.88 -16.70
C ALA A 27 12.64 -2.53 -17.40
N LEU A 28 12.37 -2.47 -18.71
CA LEU A 28 12.47 -1.24 -19.50
C LEU A 28 11.37 -0.25 -19.12
N ARG A 29 10.11 -0.71 -18.94
CA ARG A 29 9.02 0.14 -18.46
C ARG A 29 9.34 0.74 -17.10
N GLN A 30 9.77 -0.08 -16.14
CA GLN A 30 10.14 0.39 -14.80
C GLN A 30 11.29 1.39 -14.82
N ALA A 31 12.30 1.17 -15.65
CA ALA A 31 13.39 2.11 -15.80
C ALA A 31 12.93 3.47 -16.38
N ALA A 32 12.01 3.46 -17.35
CA ALA A 32 11.41 4.68 -17.90
C ALA A 32 10.56 5.41 -16.84
N VAL A 33 9.78 4.67 -16.03
CA VAL A 33 9.03 5.20 -14.89
C VAL A 33 9.96 5.90 -13.88
N MET A 34 11.04 5.25 -13.49
CA MET A 34 12.00 5.81 -12.55
C MET A 34 12.62 7.11 -13.08
N ARG A 35 12.93 7.16 -14.37
CA ARG A 35 13.46 8.37 -14.99
C ARG A 35 12.46 9.53 -14.96
N LEU A 36 11.19 9.27 -15.24
CA LEU A 36 10.11 10.26 -15.17
C LEU A 36 9.89 10.73 -13.73
N HIS A 37 9.95 9.82 -12.76
CA HIS A 37 9.72 10.13 -11.35
C HIS A 37 10.80 11.06 -10.78
N PHE A 38 12.08 10.78 -11.03
CA PHE A 38 13.19 11.51 -10.43
C PHE A 38 13.63 12.78 -11.15
N ALA A 39 13.20 12.96 -12.39
CA ALA A 39 13.57 14.17 -13.14
C ALA A 39 12.42 14.64 -14.03
N PRO A 40 11.25 14.94 -13.47
CA PRO A 40 10.11 15.42 -14.24
C PRO A 40 10.43 16.81 -14.81
N THR A 41 10.26 16.94 -16.12
CA THR A 41 10.24 18.22 -16.84
C THR A 41 8.85 18.44 -17.39
N GLY A 42 8.52 19.63 -17.88
CA GLY A 42 7.22 19.90 -18.49
C GLY A 42 6.91 18.93 -19.64
N GLU A 43 7.90 18.63 -20.50
CA GLU A 43 7.75 17.66 -21.60
C GLU A 43 7.47 16.25 -21.08
N LEU A 44 8.16 15.81 -20.05
CA LEU A 44 7.95 14.49 -19.44
C LEU A 44 6.60 14.40 -18.74
N ALA A 45 6.12 15.49 -18.14
CA ALA A 45 4.79 15.59 -17.59
C ALA A 45 3.70 15.43 -18.66
N ASP A 46 3.90 16.05 -19.83
CA ASP A 46 2.98 15.93 -20.95
C ASP A 46 2.93 14.52 -21.54
N ILE A 47 4.07 13.81 -21.64
CA ILE A 47 4.13 12.40 -22.01
C ILE A 47 3.28 11.58 -21.06
N TRP A 48 3.45 11.80 -19.77
CA TRP A 48 2.72 11.09 -18.77
C TRP A 48 1.20 11.31 -18.84
N ARG A 49 0.77 12.55 -19.00
CA ARG A 49 -0.65 12.87 -19.21
C ARG A 49 -1.23 12.15 -20.44
N ARG A 50 -0.49 12.14 -21.54
CA ARG A 50 -0.93 11.40 -22.74
C ARG A 50 -1.07 9.90 -22.47
N LYS A 51 -0.08 9.28 -21.80
CA LYS A 51 -0.13 7.85 -21.46
C LYS A 51 -1.27 7.49 -20.53
N LEU A 52 -1.61 8.37 -19.61
CA LEU A 52 -2.75 8.16 -18.70
C LEU A 52 -4.09 8.21 -19.46
N THR A 53 -4.19 9.01 -20.51
CA THR A 53 -5.43 9.24 -21.27
C THR A 53 -5.56 8.30 -22.47
N ASP A 54 -4.54 8.23 -23.32
CA ASP A 54 -4.59 7.63 -24.65
C ASP A 54 -3.52 6.53 -24.85
N GLY A 55 -2.72 6.21 -23.84
CA GLY A 55 -1.65 5.24 -23.93
C GLY A 55 -2.15 3.81 -24.14
N SER A 56 -1.26 2.93 -24.55
CA SER A 56 -1.49 1.49 -24.55
C SER A 56 -1.84 0.99 -23.14
N ARG A 57 -2.27 -0.27 -23.02
CA ARG A 57 -2.52 -0.91 -21.73
C ARG A 57 -1.32 -0.74 -20.79
N TYR A 58 -0.11 -1.05 -21.24
CA TYR A 58 1.10 -0.93 -20.43
C TYR A 58 1.44 0.52 -20.07
N GLY A 59 1.27 1.43 -21.01
CA GLY A 59 1.44 2.86 -20.77
C GLY A 59 0.47 3.39 -19.74
N GLN A 60 -0.80 2.99 -19.77
CA GLN A 60 -1.81 3.36 -18.78
C GLN A 60 -1.48 2.79 -17.38
N GLU A 61 -1.10 1.52 -17.28
CA GLU A 61 -0.66 0.89 -16.03
C GLU A 61 0.52 1.66 -15.41
N THR A 62 1.52 1.95 -16.23
CA THR A 62 2.72 2.67 -15.82
C THR A 62 2.40 4.10 -15.40
N ALA A 63 1.58 4.80 -16.18
CA ALA A 63 1.19 6.18 -15.87
C ALA A 63 0.35 6.25 -14.58
N ALA A 64 -0.57 5.30 -14.35
CA ALA A 64 -1.34 5.23 -13.12
C ALA A 64 -0.44 4.98 -11.90
N ALA A 65 0.54 4.08 -12.01
CA ALA A 65 1.50 3.81 -10.94
C ALA A 65 2.35 5.05 -10.59
N LEU A 66 2.77 5.79 -11.59
CA LEU A 66 3.53 7.04 -11.40
C LEU A 66 2.69 8.13 -10.73
N MET A 67 1.43 8.28 -11.09
CA MET A 67 0.53 9.29 -10.54
C MET A 67 0.25 9.09 -9.04
N ALA A 68 0.64 7.96 -8.48
CA ALA A 68 0.61 7.72 -7.04
C ALA A 68 1.37 8.78 -6.24
N GLN A 69 2.42 9.39 -6.81
CA GLN A 69 3.21 10.43 -6.15
C GLN A 69 3.43 11.63 -7.09
N PRO A 70 2.42 12.47 -7.30
CA PRO A 70 2.55 13.60 -8.23
C PRO A 70 3.60 14.58 -7.74
N GLN A 71 4.63 14.76 -8.56
CA GLN A 71 5.66 15.77 -8.39
C GLN A 71 5.20 17.10 -8.99
N GLN A 72 5.87 18.20 -8.62
CA GLN A 72 5.77 19.39 -9.45
C GLN A 72 6.37 19.05 -10.82
N PRO A 73 5.94 19.37 -11.91
CA PRO A 73 4.84 20.18 -12.40
C PRO A 73 3.47 19.48 -12.48
N PHE A 74 3.34 18.26 -12.01
CA PHE A 74 2.09 17.49 -12.12
C PHE A 74 0.95 18.06 -11.28
N GLN A 75 1.25 18.79 -10.20
CA GLN A 75 0.23 19.40 -9.34
C GLN A 75 -0.73 20.32 -10.10
N ALA A 76 -0.25 21.02 -11.13
CA ALA A 76 -1.09 21.87 -11.96
C ALA A 76 -2.19 21.10 -12.71
N TYR A 77 -2.02 19.79 -12.88
CA TYR A 77 -2.91 18.90 -13.63
C TYR A 77 -3.76 17.99 -12.70
N LEU A 78 -3.75 18.25 -11.42
CA LEU A 78 -4.41 17.39 -10.43
C LEU A 78 -5.90 17.11 -10.73
N PRO A 79 -6.72 18.09 -11.17
CA PRO A 79 -8.11 17.81 -11.55
C PRO A 79 -8.23 16.83 -12.73
N GLU A 80 -7.37 16.96 -13.73
CA GLU A 80 -7.32 16.07 -14.89
C GLU A 80 -6.83 14.67 -14.49
N ILE A 81 -5.80 14.60 -13.63
CA ILE A 81 -5.28 13.35 -13.07
C ILE A 81 -6.39 12.61 -12.33
N LYS A 82 -7.10 13.28 -11.42
CA LYS A 82 -8.22 12.71 -10.67
C LYS A 82 -9.29 12.15 -11.61
N ALA A 83 -9.71 12.93 -12.60
CA ALA A 83 -10.74 12.51 -13.56
C ALA A 83 -10.32 11.27 -14.35
N ASN A 84 -9.06 11.23 -14.85
CA ASN A 84 -8.53 10.08 -15.58
C ASN A 84 -8.38 8.84 -14.70
N LEU A 85 -7.88 8.96 -13.47
CA LEU A 85 -7.77 7.84 -12.55
C LEU A 85 -9.14 7.27 -12.19
N THR A 86 -10.14 8.12 -11.96
CA THR A 86 -11.53 7.69 -11.70
C THR A 86 -12.08 6.92 -12.92
N ARG A 87 -11.87 7.44 -14.12
CA ARG A 87 -12.25 6.75 -15.37
C ARG A 87 -11.55 5.40 -15.51
N LEU A 88 -10.24 5.32 -15.27
CA LEU A 88 -9.47 4.07 -15.36
C LEU A 88 -9.88 3.06 -14.28
N LEU A 89 -10.29 3.52 -13.11
CA LEU A 89 -10.82 2.65 -12.06
C LEU A 89 -12.13 1.98 -12.49
N TYR A 90 -12.95 2.67 -13.28
CA TYR A 90 -14.23 2.15 -13.78
C TYR A 90 -14.07 1.33 -15.09
N GLU A 91 -13.36 1.87 -16.08
CA GLU A 91 -13.28 1.31 -17.45
C GLU A 91 -12.09 0.38 -17.70
N GLY A 92 -11.04 0.44 -16.86
CA GLY A 92 -9.80 -0.31 -17.06
C GLY A 92 -9.98 -1.83 -16.92
N ASN A 93 -9.01 -2.59 -17.44
CA ASN A 93 -8.83 -3.98 -17.05
C ASN A 93 -8.34 -4.07 -15.58
N ASP A 94 -8.32 -5.27 -15.01
CA ASP A 94 -8.01 -5.46 -13.59
C ASP A 94 -6.65 -4.88 -13.16
N THR A 95 -5.63 -4.95 -14.00
CA THR A 95 -4.31 -4.38 -13.70
C THR A 95 -4.36 -2.85 -13.71
N VAL A 96 -4.94 -2.26 -14.75
CA VAL A 96 -5.12 -0.80 -14.85
C VAL A 96 -5.96 -0.27 -13.68
N ARG A 97 -7.06 -0.95 -13.34
CA ARG A 97 -7.92 -0.60 -12.20
C ARG A 97 -7.17 -0.66 -10.88
N SER A 98 -6.34 -1.69 -10.68
CA SER A 98 -5.52 -1.83 -9.47
C SER A 98 -4.49 -0.70 -9.33
N CYS A 99 -3.81 -0.34 -10.43
CA CYS A 99 -2.88 0.79 -10.45
C CYS A 99 -3.60 2.13 -10.20
N ALA A 100 -4.77 2.34 -10.80
CA ALA A 100 -5.56 3.54 -10.59
C ALA A 100 -6.04 3.67 -9.13
N LEU A 101 -6.47 2.56 -8.52
CA LEU A 101 -6.87 2.52 -7.11
C LEU A 101 -5.70 2.87 -6.18
N ALA A 102 -4.52 2.27 -6.41
CA ALA A 102 -3.32 2.58 -5.66
C ALA A 102 -2.91 4.06 -5.80
N ALA A 103 -2.96 4.61 -7.02
CA ALA A 103 -2.68 6.01 -7.28
C ALA A 103 -3.65 6.96 -6.56
N LEU A 104 -4.96 6.67 -6.58
CA LEU A 104 -5.96 7.41 -5.83
C LEU A 104 -5.67 7.35 -4.32
N GLY A 105 -5.32 6.19 -3.79
CA GLY A 105 -4.91 6.05 -2.39
C GLY A 105 -3.73 6.97 -2.04
N HIS A 106 -2.71 7.04 -2.88
CA HIS A 106 -1.58 7.97 -2.66
C HIS A 106 -2.00 9.43 -2.75
N LEU A 107 -2.92 9.80 -3.63
CA LEU A 107 -3.43 11.17 -3.68
C LEU A 107 -4.17 11.56 -2.39
N PHE A 108 -4.94 10.66 -1.80
CA PHE A 108 -5.55 10.85 -0.47
C PHE A 108 -4.48 10.93 0.62
N GLY A 109 -3.57 9.97 0.69
CA GLY A 109 -2.53 9.92 1.71
C GLY A 109 -1.57 11.11 1.69
N ASN A 110 -1.36 11.72 0.53
CA ASN A 110 -0.53 12.93 0.37
C ASN A 110 -1.33 14.24 0.53
N GLY A 111 -2.62 14.18 0.84
CA GLY A 111 -3.47 15.35 1.03
C GLY A 111 -3.85 16.10 -0.27
N HIS A 112 -3.63 15.50 -1.44
CA HIS A 112 -4.07 16.05 -2.72
C HIS A 112 -5.57 15.83 -2.97
N LEU A 113 -6.13 14.79 -2.39
CA LEU A 113 -7.56 14.55 -2.26
C LEU A 113 -7.94 14.55 -0.78
N THR A 114 -9.17 14.98 -0.49
CA THR A 114 -9.70 15.16 0.87
C THR A 114 -10.95 14.30 1.07
N GLU A 115 -11.47 14.22 2.29
CA GLU A 115 -12.75 13.55 2.56
C GLU A 115 -13.89 14.05 1.67
N ASN A 116 -13.91 15.34 1.32
CA ASN A 116 -14.92 15.90 0.43
C ASN A 116 -14.85 15.33 -0.99
N ASP A 117 -13.67 14.86 -1.41
CA ASP A 117 -13.46 14.20 -2.70
C ASP A 117 -13.94 12.75 -2.67
N PHE A 118 -13.99 12.11 -1.48
CA PHE A 118 -14.50 10.76 -1.28
C PHE A 118 -16.04 10.75 -1.25
N SER A 119 -16.63 11.06 -2.38
CA SER A 119 -18.09 11.19 -2.53
C SER A 119 -18.53 10.84 -3.97
N GLY A 120 -19.82 10.65 -4.16
CA GLY A 120 -20.42 10.42 -5.48
C GLY A 120 -19.85 9.18 -6.18
N SER A 121 -19.51 9.30 -7.46
CA SER A 121 -19.01 8.20 -8.29
C SER A 121 -17.66 7.68 -7.80
N LEU A 122 -16.74 8.56 -7.39
CA LEU A 122 -15.42 8.15 -6.92
C LEU A 122 -15.51 7.21 -5.70
N GLN A 123 -16.35 7.56 -4.72
CA GLN A 123 -16.60 6.69 -3.57
C GLN A 123 -17.19 5.35 -4.02
N THR A 124 -18.22 5.38 -4.89
CA THR A 124 -18.86 4.17 -5.40
C THR A 124 -17.87 3.25 -6.11
N ASP A 125 -16.98 3.81 -6.94
CA ASP A 125 -16.00 3.04 -7.71
C ASP A 125 -14.91 2.44 -6.81
N ILE A 126 -14.46 3.16 -5.77
CA ILE A 126 -13.52 2.64 -4.77
C ILE A 126 -14.19 1.51 -3.97
N LEU A 127 -15.41 1.68 -3.51
CA LEU A 127 -16.16 0.66 -2.76
C LEU A 127 -16.46 -0.58 -3.62
N ALA A 128 -16.64 -0.43 -4.93
CA ALA A 128 -16.80 -1.56 -5.84
C ALA A 128 -15.58 -2.51 -5.84
N ALA A 129 -14.38 -2.02 -5.46
CA ALA A 129 -13.19 -2.84 -5.34
C ALA A 129 -13.31 -3.91 -4.23
N VAL A 130 -14.17 -3.72 -3.23
CA VAL A 130 -14.49 -4.70 -2.17
C VAL A 130 -14.99 -6.02 -2.77
N HIS A 131 -15.75 -5.94 -3.86
CA HIS A 131 -16.30 -7.08 -4.59
C HIS A 131 -15.61 -7.35 -5.92
N GLY A 132 -14.48 -6.69 -6.17
CA GLY A 132 -13.70 -6.80 -7.40
C GLY A 132 -12.91 -8.10 -7.51
N SER A 133 -12.12 -8.18 -8.58
CA SER A 133 -11.19 -9.29 -8.79
C SER A 133 -10.10 -9.37 -7.72
N PRO A 134 -9.42 -10.53 -7.55
CA PRO A 134 -8.34 -10.68 -6.58
C PRO A 134 -7.24 -9.60 -6.68
N PRO A 135 -6.74 -9.22 -7.87
CA PRO A 135 -5.78 -8.12 -7.99
C PRO A 135 -6.31 -6.78 -7.45
N LEU A 136 -7.57 -6.45 -7.74
CA LEU A 136 -8.19 -5.21 -7.28
C LEU A 136 -8.41 -5.23 -5.76
N GLN A 137 -8.83 -6.37 -5.19
CA GLN A 137 -8.94 -6.56 -3.74
C GLN A 137 -7.57 -6.42 -3.04
N ASN A 138 -6.51 -6.97 -3.64
CA ASN A 138 -5.15 -6.82 -3.11
C ASN A 138 -4.70 -5.34 -3.13
N ALA A 139 -4.93 -4.63 -4.23
CA ALA A 139 -4.65 -3.19 -4.32
C ALA A 139 -5.43 -2.39 -3.27
N LEU A 140 -6.69 -2.76 -2.99
CA LEU A 140 -7.47 -2.15 -1.92
C LEU A 140 -6.86 -2.43 -0.54
N CYS A 141 -6.44 -3.67 -0.25
CA CYS A 141 -5.75 -4.00 1.02
C CYS A 141 -4.50 -3.12 1.24
N GLN A 142 -3.71 -2.89 0.19
CA GLN A 142 -2.48 -2.09 0.25
C GLN A 142 -2.73 -0.59 0.39
N SER A 143 -3.89 -0.09 -0.04
CA SER A 143 -4.17 1.35 -0.14
C SER A 143 -5.22 1.85 0.84
N ALA A 144 -5.98 0.96 1.46
CA ALA A 144 -7.18 1.28 2.24
C ALA A 144 -6.91 2.24 3.40
N TRP A 145 -5.73 2.18 4.02
CA TRP A 145 -5.35 3.06 5.12
C TRP A 145 -5.22 4.54 4.73
N ARG A 146 -5.17 4.83 3.43
CA ARG A 146 -5.07 6.17 2.88
C ARG A 146 -6.42 6.78 2.52
N PHE A 147 -7.45 5.94 2.35
CA PHE A 147 -8.79 6.43 2.05
C PHE A 147 -9.50 6.89 3.32
N PRO A 148 -10.49 7.80 3.21
CA PRO A 148 -11.35 8.13 4.34
C PRO A 148 -12.01 6.91 4.96
N ALA A 149 -12.24 6.95 6.27
CA ALA A 149 -12.85 5.84 7.01
C ALA A 149 -14.22 5.47 6.43
N HIS A 150 -14.41 4.18 6.13
CA HIS A 150 -15.67 3.66 5.63
C HIS A 150 -15.94 2.25 6.15
N ASP A 151 -17.14 2.00 6.66
CA ASP A 151 -17.47 0.71 7.28
C ASP A 151 -17.36 -0.47 6.31
N GLU A 152 -17.70 -0.30 5.06
CA GLU A 152 -17.61 -1.36 4.05
C GLU A 152 -16.15 -1.76 3.79
N ILE A 153 -15.23 -0.78 3.72
CA ILE A 153 -13.78 -1.04 3.60
C ILE A 153 -13.28 -1.75 4.86
N LYS A 154 -13.65 -1.26 6.07
CA LYS A 154 -13.31 -1.90 7.34
C LYS A 154 -13.75 -3.37 7.38
N GLN A 155 -15.00 -3.63 7.07
CA GLN A 155 -15.53 -5.00 7.05
C GLN A 155 -14.86 -5.87 6.00
N PHE A 156 -14.52 -5.30 4.86
CA PHE A 156 -13.72 -5.99 3.85
C PHE A 156 -12.35 -6.39 4.39
N LEU A 157 -11.59 -5.47 4.99
CA LEU A 157 -10.27 -5.74 5.56
C LEU A 157 -10.33 -6.83 6.64
N ILE A 158 -11.33 -6.76 7.54
CA ILE A 158 -11.54 -7.79 8.57
C ILE A 158 -11.76 -9.17 7.94
N ARG A 159 -12.54 -9.26 6.84
CA ARG A 159 -12.73 -10.53 6.13
C ARG A 159 -11.45 -11.04 5.45
N GLN A 160 -10.53 -10.15 5.04
CA GLN A 160 -9.27 -10.57 4.43
C GLN A 160 -8.33 -11.24 5.45
N LEU A 161 -8.40 -10.89 6.73
CA LEU A 161 -7.57 -11.50 7.79
C LEU A 161 -7.79 -13.01 7.92
N ASP A 162 -8.98 -13.50 7.57
CA ASP A 162 -9.36 -14.92 7.67
C ASP A 162 -9.00 -15.74 6.41
N LYS A 163 -8.48 -15.10 5.37
CA LYS A 163 -8.12 -15.79 4.13
C LYS A 163 -6.79 -16.55 4.26
N PRO A 164 -6.62 -17.64 3.48
CA PRO A 164 -5.38 -18.42 3.49
C PRO A 164 -4.18 -17.68 2.86
N ASP A 165 -4.41 -16.62 2.09
CA ASP A 165 -3.35 -15.77 1.54
C ASP A 165 -2.84 -14.83 2.62
N THR A 166 -1.75 -15.24 3.27
CA THR A 166 -1.14 -14.50 4.38
C THR A 166 -0.54 -13.16 3.94
N ALA A 167 -0.05 -13.05 2.70
CA ALA A 167 0.45 -11.77 2.18
C ALA A 167 -0.67 -10.73 2.05
N GLN A 168 -1.84 -11.14 1.57
CA GLN A 168 -3.02 -10.26 1.51
C GLN A 168 -3.55 -9.94 2.91
N ALA A 169 -3.51 -10.91 3.84
CA ALA A 169 -3.89 -10.70 5.22
C ALA A 169 -2.96 -9.69 5.94
N SER A 170 -1.65 -9.77 5.71
CA SER A 170 -0.67 -8.78 6.22
C SER A 170 -0.99 -7.37 5.73
N TRP A 171 -1.26 -7.17 4.45
CA TRP A 171 -1.66 -5.86 3.93
C TRP A 171 -2.99 -5.36 4.50
N ALA A 172 -3.96 -6.26 4.70
CA ALA A 172 -5.22 -5.88 5.33
C ALA A 172 -5.02 -5.46 6.80
N LEU A 173 -4.16 -6.17 7.54
CA LEU A 173 -3.82 -5.83 8.91
C LEU A 173 -3.06 -4.50 8.99
N PHE A 174 -2.07 -4.30 8.12
CA PHE A 174 -1.36 -3.03 7.99
C PHE A 174 -2.34 -1.87 7.76
N SER A 175 -3.30 -2.03 6.85
CA SER A 175 -4.30 -0.99 6.59
C SER A 175 -5.22 -0.73 7.78
N LEU A 176 -5.58 -1.77 8.56
CA LEU A 176 -6.38 -1.60 9.77
C LEU A 176 -5.62 -0.88 10.89
N ASP A 177 -4.31 -1.07 10.98
CA ASP A 177 -3.45 -0.47 12.02
C ASP A 177 -3.03 0.97 11.70
N ASN A 178 -2.90 1.31 10.42
CA ASN A 178 -2.41 2.61 9.97
C ASN A 178 -3.51 3.57 9.51
N HIS A 179 -4.76 3.17 9.56
CA HIS A 179 -5.89 4.04 9.21
C HIS A 179 -6.06 5.16 10.25
N GLU A 180 -6.29 6.41 9.79
CA GLU A 180 -6.61 7.54 10.66
C GLU A 180 -8.03 8.08 10.36
N PRO A 181 -8.94 8.17 11.36
CA PRO A 181 -8.80 7.68 12.73
C PRO A 181 -8.72 6.14 12.79
N ARG A 182 -7.99 5.61 13.76
CA ARG A 182 -7.85 4.16 13.94
C ARG A 182 -9.19 3.49 14.17
N TYR A 183 -9.40 2.37 13.52
CA TYR A 183 -10.55 1.53 13.79
C TYR A 183 -10.53 0.99 15.24
N GLU A 184 -11.69 0.94 15.89
CA GLU A 184 -11.82 0.54 17.28
C GLU A 184 -11.17 -0.82 17.56
N ALA A 185 -10.29 -0.88 18.56
CA ALA A 185 -9.56 -2.09 18.95
C ALA A 185 -10.51 -3.23 19.38
N ALA A 186 -11.63 -2.91 20.04
CA ALA A 186 -12.59 -3.88 20.56
C ALA A 186 -13.13 -4.84 19.49
N ALA A 187 -13.24 -4.39 18.23
CA ALA A 187 -13.75 -5.24 17.14
C ALA A 187 -12.67 -6.17 16.54
N ILE A 188 -11.41 -5.81 16.64
CA ILE A 188 -10.29 -6.45 15.92
C ILE A 188 -9.47 -7.34 16.85
N THR A 189 -9.18 -6.90 18.08
CA THR A 189 -8.34 -7.63 19.04
C THR A 189 -8.76 -9.08 19.27
N PRO A 190 -10.06 -9.42 19.50
CA PRO A 190 -10.46 -10.82 19.67
C PRO A 190 -10.23 -11.68 18.42
N LEU A 191 -10.30 -11.10 17.23
CA LEU A 191 -9.99 -11.80 15.98
C LEU A 191 -8.50 -12.07 15.88
N LEU A 192 -7.66 -11.07 16.18
CA LEU A 192 -6.20 -11.22 16.12
C LEU A 192 -5.69 -12.28 17.09
N LEU A 193 -6.23 -12.37 18.31
CA LEU A 193 -5.88 -13.43 19.26
C LEU A 193 -6.20 -14.82 18.70
N ARG A 194 -7.40 -15.01 18.11
CA ARG A 194 -7.75 -16.28 17.45
C ARG A 194 -6.87 -16.59 16.24
N LEU A 195 -6.48 -15.57 15.48
CA LEU A 195 -5.54 -15.73 14.36
C LEU A 195 -4.16 -16.11 14.85
N LEU A 196 -3.66 -15.50 15.92
CA LEU A 196 -2.38 -15.84 16.53
C LEU A 196 -2.32 -17.33 16.92
N ASP A 197 -3.38 -17.85 17.53
CA ASP A 197 -3.44 -19.25 17.96
C ASP A 197 -3.37 -20.26 16.80
N ARG A 198 -3.96 -19.92 15.65
CA ARG A 198 -4.04 -20.83 14.50
C ARG A 198 -2.99 -20.58 13.41
N THR A 199 -2.32 -19.44 13.41
CA THR A 199 -1.25 -19.14 12.44
C THR A 199 0.00 -19.96 12.77
N PRO A 200 0.61 -20.66 11.79
CA PRO A 200 1.80 -21.46 12.04
C PRO A 200 2.95 -20.64 12.63
N VAL A 201 3.76 -21.28 13.48
CA VAL A 201 4.85 -20.64 14.22
C VAL A 201 5.90 -19.96 13.31
N HIS A 202 6.08 -20.47 12.10
CA HIS A 202 7.08 -19.98 11.13
C HIS A 202 6.47 -19.07 10.06
N ASP A 203 5.16 -18.76 10.14
CA ASP A 203 4.50 -17.87 9.21
C ASP A 203 4.84 -16.41 9.56
N PRO A 204 5.39 -15.61 8.63
CA PRO A 204 5.70 -14.20 8.87
C PRO A 204 4.48 -13.39 9.37
N PHE A 205 3.28 -13.72 8.91
CA PHE A 205 2.04 -13.07 9.34
C PHE A 205 1.83 -13.15 10.87
N ARG A 206 2.42 -14.15 11.53
CA ARG A 206 2.37 -14.26 12.99
C ARG A 206 3.07 -13.08 13.69
N SER A 207 4.18 -12.60 13.13
CA SER A 207 4.87 -11.39 13.61
C SER A 207 4.02 -10.14 13.43
N ASP A 208 3.36 -9.99 12.28
CA ASP A 208 2.45 -8.86 12.02
C ASP A 208 1.31 -8.83 13.04
N ILE A 209 0.69 -9.99 13.32
CA ILE A 209 -0.37 -10.12 14.33
C ILE A 209 0.14 -9.72 15.71
N ALA A 210 1.32 -10.21 16.11
CA ALA A 210 1.91 -9.88 17.41
C ALA A 210 2.21 -8.38 17.54
N ALA A 211 2.79 -7.76 16.51
CA ALA A 211 3.06 -6.33 16.46
C ALA A 211 1.77 -5.50 16.59
N SER A 212 0.71 -5.89 15.87
CA SER A 212 -0.60 -5.25 15.95
C SER A 212 -1.21 -5.36 17.36
N LEU A 213 -1.12 -6.52 18.00
CA LEU A 213 -1.59 -6.71 19.38
C LEU A 213 -0.82 -5.85 20.38
N ILE A 214 0.50 -5.69 20.22
CA ILE A 214 1.33 -4.79 21.06
C ILE A 214 0.85 -3.35 20.90
N ARG A 215 0.68 -2.86 19.67
CA ARG A 215 0.19 -1.50 19.39
C ARG A 215 -1.20 -1.23 19.97
N ARG A 216 -2.00 -2.28 20.16
CA ARG A 216 -3.33 -2.23 20.79
C ARG A 216 -3.29 -2.40 22.29
N GLY A 217 -2.12 -2.66 22.87
CA GLY A 217 -1.93 -2.85 24.28
C GLY A 217 -2.44 -4.19 24.82
N GLU A 218 -2.58 -5.21 23.97
CA GLU A 218 -3.10 -6.51 24.34
C GLU A 218 -2.02 -7.37 25.01
N THR A 219 -2.13 -7.55 26.32
CA THR A 219 -1.11 -8.25 27.13
C THR A 219 -1.12 -9.77 26.97
N ALA A 220 -2.20 -10.36 26.47
CA ALA A 220 -2.27 -11.79 26.19
C ALA A 220 -1.24 -12.25 25.15
N VAL A 221 -0.64 -11.33 24.36
CA VAL A 221 0.43 -11.62 23.41
C VAL A 221 1.81 -11.86 24.07
N ILE A 222 2.01 -11.52 25.34
CA ILE A 222 3.32 -11.55 26.01
C ILE A 222 4.01 -12.93 25.94
N PRO A 223 3.35 -14.07 26.14
CA PRO A 223 4.01 -15.37 26.03
C PRO A 223 4.57 -15.62 24.62
N GLU A 224 3.81 -15.27 23.60
CA GLU A 224 4.25 -15.38 22.22
C GLU A 224 5.38 -14.41 21.89
N LEU A 225 5.28 -13.18 22.38
CA LEU A 225 6.31 -12.17 22.21
C LEU A 225 7.65 -12.63 22.78
N LYS A 226 7.69 -13.17 24.00
CA LYS A 226 8.91 -13.74 24.59
C LYS A 226 9.50 -14.86 23.72
N ARG A 227 8.65 -15.69 23.10
CA ARG A 227 9.08 -16.73 22.15
C ARG A 227 9.71 -16.13 20.89
N LEU A 228 9.09 -15.11 20.29
CA LEU A 228 9.59 -14.41 19.10
C LEU A 228 10.92 -13.69 19.40
N LEU A 229 11.05 -13.04 20.54
CA LEU A 229 12.28 -12.38 20.97
C LEU A 229 13.46 -13.35 21.22
N CYS A 230 13.21 -14.65 21.41
CA CYS A 230 14.25 -15.67 21.51
C CYS A 230 14.72 -16.23 20.15
N GLN A 231 14.12 -15.83 19.03
CA GLN A 231 14.54 -16.28 17.68
C GLN A 231 15.85 -15.62 17.27
N GLN A 232 16.53 -16.20 16.30
CA GLN A 232 17.80 -15.67 15.79
C GLN A 232 17.64 -14.30 15.14
N GLU A 233 16.60 -14.15 14.32
CA GLU A 233 16.19 -12.88 13.70
C GLU A 233 14.86 -12.44 14.30
N ILE A 234 14.78 -11.17 14.68
CA ILE A 234 13.57 -10.55 15.23
C ILE A 234 12.99 -9.66 14.13
N ASP A 235 11.70 -9.78 13.89
CA ASP A 235 10.99 -8.95 12.93
C ASP A 235 11.03 -7.47 13.34
N SER A 236 11.31 -6.58 12.40
CA SER A 236 11.42 -5.14 12.62
C SER A 236 10.11 -4.52 13.12
N GLU A 237 8.95 -5.06 12.71
CA GLU A 237 7.65 -4.58 13.15
C GLU A 237 7.42 -4.83 14.65
N ILE A 238 7.93 -5.97 15.17
CA ILE A 238 7.89 -6.25 16.62
C ILE A 238 8.79 -5.28 17.39
N CYS A 239 10.00 -5.02 16.86
CA CYS A 239 10.93 -4.07 17.48
C CYS A 239 10.28 -2.68 17.59
N LEU A 240 9.77 -2.16 16.50
CA LEU A 240 9.10 -0.85 16.46
C LEU A 240 7.87 -0.80 17.37
N ALA A 241 7.02 -1.84 17.34
CA ALA A 241 5.83 -1.88 18.17
C ALA A 241 6.17 -1.90 19.69
N LEU A 242 7.27 -2.55 20.08
CA LEU A 242 7.74 -2.56 21.48
C LEU A 242 8.37 -1.24 21.92
N GLU A 243 9.16 -0.61 21.03
CA GLU A 243 9.79 0.68 21.28
C GLU A 243 8.73 1.78 21.45
N ASP A 244 7.70 1.76 20.64
CA ASP A 244 6.58 2.72 20.68
C ASP A 244 5.63 2.47 21.86
N SER A 245 5.61 1.26 22.41
CA SER A 245 4.71 0.90 23.51
C SER A 245 5.17 1.50 24.84
N THR A 246 4.31 2.32 25.45
CA THR A 246 4.52 2.88 26.80
C THR A 246 3.97 2.01 27.92
N GLN A 247 3.32 0.88 27.61
CA GLN A 247 2.67 0.04 28.60
C GLN A 247 3.69 -0.69 29.49
N PRO A 248 3.53 -0.63 30.83
CA PRO A 248 4.48 -1.24 31.79
C PRO A 248 4.54 -2.77 31.67
N GLU A 249 3.47 -3.42 31.23
CA GLU A 249 3.38 -4.87 31.05
C GLU A 249 4.37 -5.40 30.03
N PHE A 250 4.76 -4.58 29.04
CA PHE A 250 5.78 -4.93 28.05
C PHE A 250 7.22 -4.60 28.48
N ALA A 251 7.45 -4.08 29.71
CA ALA A 251 8.77 -3.65 30.16
C ALA A 251 9.82 -4.78 30.10
N GLU A 252 9.47 -6.00 30.52
CA GLU A 252 10.35 -7.16 30.44
C GLU A 252 10.72 -7.50 28.99
N CYS A 253 9.76 -7.45 28.07
CA CYS A 253 10.00 -7.71 26.66
C CYS A 253 10.92 -6.65 26.04
N ARG A 254 10.77 -5.37 26.39
CA ARG A 254 11.70 -4.32 25.99
C ARG A 254 13.12 -4.54 26.51
N THR A 255 13.26 -5.01 27.75
CA THR A 255 14.57 -5.36 28.33
C THR A 255 15.24 -6.50 27.57
N ILE A 256 14.46 -7.56 27.24
CA ILE A 256 14.98 -8.68 26.41
C ILE A 256 15.42 -8.19 25.03
N LEU A 257 14.62 -7.32 24.39
CA LEU A 257 14.96 -6.74 23.10
C LEU A 257 16.26 -5.92 23.15
N ALA A 258 16.38 -5.01 24.14
CA ALA A 258 17.56 -4.15 24.31
C ALA A 258 18.85 -4.97 24.49
N ALA A 259 18.82 -6.03 25.30
CA ALA A 259 19.96 -6.93 25.53
C ALA A 259 20.44 -7.70 24.28
N ARG A 260 19.69 -7.65 23.18
CA ARG A 260 20.06 -8.30 21.89
C ARG A 260 20.92 -7.40 21.00
N PHE A 261 20.92 -6.11 21.26
CA PHE A 261 21.65 -5.11 20.46
C PHE A 261 22.86 -4.50 21.19
N GLU A 262 23.10 -4.96 22.46
CA GLU A 262 24.34 -4.72 23.21
C GLU A 262 25.41 -5.78 22.86
#